data_d87ff0c12de1191ff77e9abb770758c0
#
_entry.id   d87ff0c12de1191ff77e9abb770758c0
#
_cell.length_a   1.000
_cell.length_b   1.000
_cell.length_c   1.000
_cell.angle_alpha   90.00
_cell.angle_beta   90.00
_cell.angle_gamma   90.00
#
_symmetry.space_group_name_H-M   'P 1'
#
loop_
_entity.id
_entity.type
_entity.pdbx_description
1 polymer ?
#
loop_
_entity_poly.entity_id
_entity_poly.type
_entity_poly.pdbx_seq_one_letter_code
_entity_poly.pdbx_strand_id
1 'polypeptide(L)'
;MKKNWWKESIVYQIYPKSFNDSNGDGIGDIRGIIEKLDYLKELGVNVLWISPMLESPQDDNGYDISDYRRIYKDYGTMQDYEELLFQAHERGIKVLMDLVVNHTSDEHQWFLESKKSKDNPYRDYYIWKNPVNGKEPNNWGGVFGGSAWEYDNETQMYYLHLFSKKQPDLNWENEKVRQEVYDMMKFWCDKGIDGFRMDVISMISKDQAFPDGEVKSGLYGDFGPYSVHGPRVHEFLQEMNREVLSKYDIMTVGETSGVTIEEAQKYAGEDSGELNMVFQFEHVEDASPHAEFGKWTTDRYDFKAFKKTMIKWQEELQGKAWNSLFLGNHDQPRSVSRFGNDNPAYRETSAKMLATCLHMMQGTPYVYQGEELGMTNAYFNKLEDYKDIESIQYYTELTDAGLMEPDYMMKCLMLRSRDNARTPMQWDGSEKAGFTDGEPWIKINPNCKEINAASQLDDPDSIFHYYQKLIALRKEKDIIVYGEFEPLCREDDQIFAYTRKLDEERLLTVCNFSEQSAEFEVPVEFEGSRCLITNLDRKVFKGKIVLKPYEAFVLYK
;
A
#
# COMPACT_ATOMS: atom_id res chain seq x y z
N MET A 1 21.09 10.48 -13.14
CA MET A 1 20.53 9.87 -11.90
C MET A 1 21.40 8.66 -11.52
N LYS A 2 21.72 8.49 -10.23
CA LYS A 2 22.57 7.39 -9.76
C LYS A 2 21.78 6.07 -9.85
N LYS A 3 22.40 5.01 -10.40
CA LYS A 3 21.84 3.67 -10.39
C LYS A 3 21.89 3.08 -8.98
N ASN A 4 20.79 2.53 -8.52
CA ASN A 4 20.65 1.85 -7.24
C ASN A 4 19.76 0.62 -7.43
N TRP A 5 20.05 -0.47 -6.72
CA TRP A 5 19.31 -1.72 -6.85
C TRP A 5 17.80 -1.56 -6.57
N TRP A 6 17.43 -0.73 -5.60
CA TRP A 6 16.03 -0.48 -5.25
C TRP A 6 15.26 0.34 -6.30
N LYS A 7 15.93 1.15 -7.14
CA LYS A 7 15.32 1.82 -8.30
C LYS A 7 14.96 0.83 -9.41
N GLU A 8 15.77 -0.22 -9.56
CA GLU A 8 15.62 -1.27 -10.58
C GLU A 8 14.69 -2.41 -10.12
N SER A 9 14.28 -2.39 -8.86
CA SER A 9 13.47 -3.43 -8.25
C SER A 9 12.00 -3.37 -8.66
N ILE A 10 11.36 -4.53 -8.53
CA ILE A 10 9.91 -4.70 -8.56
C ILE A 10 9.52 -5.37 -7.24
N VAL A 11 8.71 -4.68 -6.45
CA VAL A 11 8.28 -5.15 -5.13
C VAL A 11 6.94 -5.87 -5.25
N TYR A 12 6.83 -7.01 -4.62
CA TYR A 12 5.57 -7.73 -4.46
C TYR A 12 5.15 -7.67 -3.00
N GLN A 13 3.97 -7.14 -2.72
CA GLN A 13 3.44 -7.08 -1.37
C GLN A 13 2.68 -8.35 -1.03
N ILE A 14 3.07 -8.98 0.08
CA ILE A 14 2.38 -10.12 0.69
C ILE A 14 1.62 -9.66 1.93
N TYR A 15 0.33 -9.99 2.00
CA TYR A 15 -0.48 -9.95 3.20
C TYR A 15 -0.52 -11.36 3.81
N PRO A 16 0.31 -11.67 4.83
CA PRO A 16 0.61 -13.04 5.25
C PRO A 16 -0.64 -13.85 5.55
N LYS A 17 -1.56 -13.26 6.30
CA LYS A 17 -2.81 -13.89 6.77
C LYS A 17 -3.66 -14.50 5.65
N SER A 18 -3.53 -13.96 4.42
CA SER A 18 -4.31 -14.35 3.25
C SER A 18 -3.49 -14.86 2.07
N PHE A 19 -2.20 -15.17 2.26
CA PHE A 19 -1.36 -15.58 1.13
C PHE A 19 -1.41 -17.08 0.88
N ASN A 20 -0.96 -17.90 1.81
CA ASN A 20 -1.03 -19.37 1.73
C ASN A 20 -0.94 -19.97 3.13
N ASP A 21 -1.87 -20.84 3.48
CA ASP A 21 -1.92 -21.57 4.74
C ASP A 21 -1.30 -22.96 4.56
N SER A 22 -0.17 -23.21 5.21
CA SER A 22 0.57 -24.47 5.10
C SER A 22 0.14 -25.52 6.12
N ASN A 23 -0.55 -25.13 7.19
CA ASN A 23 -0.86 -25.99 8.33
C ASN A 23 -2.35 -26.34 8.46
N GLY A 24 -3.23 -25.70 7.69
CA GLY A 24 -4.65 -25.98 7.62
C GLY A 24 -5.49 -25.36 8.76
N ASP A 25 -4.99 -24.29 9.40
CA ASP A 25 -5.73 -23.59 10.45
C ASP A 25 -6.62 -22.44 9.94
N GLY A 26 -6.57 -22.16 8.65
CA GLY A 26 -7.34 -21.12 7.97
C GLY A 26 -6.65 -19.76 7.91
N ILE A 27 -5.41 -19.67 8.40
CA ILE A 27 -4.58 -18.46 8.44
C ILE A 27 -3.31 -18.71 7.62
N GLY A 28 -2.99 -17.81 6.70
CA GLY A 28 -1.73 -17.90 5.96
C GLY A 28 -0.52 -17.72 6.88
N ASP A 29 0.60 -18.36 6.55
CA ASP A 29 1.76 -18.43 7.42
C ASP A 29 3.10 -18.32 6.65
N ILE A 30 4.20 -18.23 7.38
CA ILE A 30 5.56 -18.08 6.83
C ILE A 30 5.93 -19.30 5.98
N ARG A 31 5.57 -20.53 6.40
CA ARG A 31 5.82 -21.75 5.62
C ARG A 31 5.06 -21.70 4.30
N GLY A 32 3.82 -21.24 4.31
CA GLY A 32 3.04 -21.00 3.10
C GLY A 32 3.68 -19.98 2.16
N ILE A 33 4.30 -18.92 2.68
CA ILE A 33 5.07 -17.98 1.85
C ILE A 33 6.27 -18.70 1.21
N ILE A 34 7.02 -19.48 1.98
CA ILE A 34 8.18 -20.25 1.48
C ILE A 34 7.77 -21.18 0.33
N GLU A 35 6.64 -21.88 0.44
CA GLU A 35 6.11 -22.75 -0.61
C GLU A 35 5.82 -22.04 -1.93
N LYS A 36 5.54 -20.75 -1.89
CA LYS A 36 5.21 -19.95 -3.07
C LYS A 36 6.36 -19.09 -3.61
N LEU A 37 7.56 -19.18 -3.05
CA LEU A 37 8.72 -18.40 -3.51
C LEU A 37 9.08 -18.69 -4.97
N ASP A 38 8.90 -19.92 -5.46
CA ASP A 38 9.18 -20.25 -6.85
C ASP A 38 8.17 -19.61 -7.81
N TYR A 39 6.89 -19.51 -7.43
CA TYR A 39 5.88 -18.73 -8.16
C TYR A 39 6.27 -17.25 -8.27
N LEU A 40 6.71 -16.65 -7.17
CA LEU A 40 7.15 -15.25 -7.14
C LEU A 40 8.41 -15.02 -7.98
N LYS A 41 9.34 -15.97 -7.96
CA LYS A 41 10.53 -15.96 -8.82
C LYS A 41 10.16 -16.08 -10.29
N GLU A 42 9.20 -16.94 -10.64
CA GLU A 42 8.69 -17.12 -12.00
C GLU A 42 7.98 -15.85 -12.51
N LEU A 43 7.19 -15.20 -11.68
CA LEU A 43 6.61 -13.88 -11.98
C LEU A 43 7.70 -12.85 -12.29
N GLY A 44 8.86 -12.98 -11.66
CA GLY A 44 10.04 -12.18 -11.91
C GLY A 44 10.26 -11.05 -10.90
N VAL A 45 9.48 -10.94 -9.83
CA VAL A 45 9.72 -9.97 -8.76
C VAL A 45 11.03 -10.28 -8.02
N ASN A 46 11.66 -9.28 -7.45
CA ASN A 46 12.95 -9.42 -6.79
C ASN A 46 13.00 -8.80 -5.38
N VAL A 47 11.88 -8.25 -4.92
CA VAL A 47 11.72 -7.77 -3.54
C VAL A 47 10.34 -8.18 -3.04
N LEU A 48 10.26 -8.69 -1.82
CA LEU A 48 9.00 -8.92 -1.11
C LEU A 48 8.85 -7.86 -0.02
N TRP A 49 7.74 -7.18 0.01
CA TRP A 49 7.28 -6.47 1.19
C TRP A 49 6.24 -7.34 1.87
N ILE A 50 6.52 -7.72 3.11
CA ILE A 50 5.62 -8.56 3.89
C ILE A 50 4.99 -7.69 4.98
N SER A 51 3.64 -7.60 4.98
CA SER A 51 2.87 -6.91 6.01
C SER A 51 3.17 -7.53 7.39
N PRO A 52 2.87 -6.86 8.53
CA PRO A 52 3.43 -7.22 9.83
C PRO A 52 3.28 -8.69 10.19
N MET A 53 4.39 -9.32 10.58
CA MET A 53 4.45 -10.71 11.03
C MET A 53 4.83 -10.84 12.52
N LEU A 54 4.98 -9.71 13.21
CA LEU A 54 5.41 -9.68 14.60
C LEU A 54 4.27 -10.03 15.56
N GLU A 55 4.60 -10.36 16.81
CA GLU A 55 3.62 -10.70 17.86
C GLU A 55 2.59 -9.58 18.01
N SER A 56 1.31 -9.95 17.94
CA SER A 56 0.19 -9.02 17.91
C SER A 56 -1.09 -9.69 18.38
N PRO A 57 -1.95 -9.00 19.15
CA PRO A 57 -3.32 -9.46 19.44
C PRO A 57 -4.24 -9.46 18.22
N GLN A 58 -3.82 -8.89 17.09
CA GLN A 58 -4.57 -8.87 15.82
C GLN A 58 -5.83 -7.99 15.83
N ASP A 59 -5.89 -6.95 16.64
CA ASP A 59 -6.98 -5.98 16.65
C ASP A 59 -7.06 -5.24 15.29
N ASP A 60 -5.89 -4.90 14.73
CA ASP A 60 -5.72 -4.34 13.39
C ASP A 60 -4.82 -5.25 12.52
N ASN A 61 -5.07 -6.55 12.55
CA ASN A 61 -4.44 -7.55 11.69
C ASN A 61 -2.90 -7.48 11.62
N GLY A 62 -2.25 -7.25 12.78
CA GLY A 62 -0.79 -7.23 12.92
C GLY A 62 -0.19 -5.83 13.05
N TYR A 63 -0.92 -4.75 12.74
CA TYR A 63 -0.46 -3.38 12.95
C TYR A 63 -0.55 -2.91 14.41
N ASP A 64 -1.02 -3.76 15.33
CA ASP A 64 -1.03 -3.61 16.77
C ASP A 64 0.04 -4.51 17.40
N ILE A 65 1.32 -4.12 17.30
CA ILE A 65 2.47 -4.94 17.70
C ILE A 65 2.63 -4.96 19.22
N SER A 66 2.66 -6.16 19.81
CA SER A 66 2.87 -6.37 21.26
C SER A 66 4.29 -6.81 21.64
N ASP A 67 5.09 -7.30 20.66
CA ASP A 67 6.51 -7.60 20.83
C ASP A 67 7.26 -7.48 19.51
N TYR A 68 8.18 -6.52 19.42
CA TYR A 68 8.95 -6.23 18.21
C TYR A 68 10.02 -7.28 17.84
N ARG A 69 10.30 -8.25 18.70
CA ARG A 69 11.37 -9.24 18.50
C ARG A 69 10.86 -10.68 18.43
N ARG A 70 9.55 -10.86 18.38
CA ARG A 70 8.90 -12.17 18.26
C ARG A 70 8.01 -12.22 17.02
N ILE A 71 8.00 -13.38 16.40
CA ILE A 71 7.06 -13.70 15.32
C ILE A 71 5.72 -14.07 15.95
N TYR A 72 4.62 -13.62 15.35
CA TYR A 72 3.27 -14.00 15.75
C TYR A 72 3.09 -15.52 15.60
N LYS A 73 2.62 -16.15 16.68
CA LYS A 73 2.58 -17.62 16.83
C LYS A 73 1.85 -18.35 15.70
N ASP A 74 0.76 -17.73 15.16
CA ASP A 74 -0.03 -18.35 14.09
C ASP A 74 0.63 -18.19 12.71
N TYR A 75 1.63 -17.30 12.58
CA TYR A 75 2.46 -17.19 11.37
C TYR A 75 3.70 -18.08 11.42
N GLY A 76 4.10 -18.59 12.58
CA GLY A 76 5.25 -19.46 12.73
C GLY A 76 6.22 -19.03 13.82
N THR A 77 7.47 -19.37 13.64
CA THR A 77 8.56 -19.14 14.60
C THR A 77 9.63 -18.23 14.03
N MET A 78 10.55 -17.76 14.88
CA MET A 78 11.75 -17.04 14.43
C MET A 78 12.60 -17.90 13.47
N GLN A 79 12.65 -19.20 13.69
CA GLN A 79 13.37 -20.12 12.79
C GLN A 79 12.70 -20.19 11.41
N ASP A 80 11.37 -20.18 11.33
CA ASP A 80 10.65 -20.14 10.06
C ASP A 80 10.91 -18.82 9.32
N TYR A 81 11.01 -17.70 10.05
CA TYR A 81 11.36 -16.41 9.45
C TYR A 81 12.80 -16.39 8.91
N GLU A 82 13.76 -16.92 9.67
CA GLU A 82 15.16 -17.04 9.22
C GLU A 82 15.26 -17.96 7.98
N GLU A 83 14.47 -19.04 7.93
CA GLU A 83 14.36 -19.92 6.76
C GLU A 83 13.76 -19.17 5.56
N LEU A 84 12.73 -18.34 5.77
CA LEU A 84 12.14 -17.49 4.71
C LEU A 84 13.19 -16.56 4.12
N LEU A 85 13.97 -15.86 4.96
CA LEU A 85 15.05 -14.98 4.50
C LEU A 85 16.08 -15.75 3.67
N PHE A 86 16.53 -16.89 4.18
CA PHE A 86 17.50 -17.73 3.48
C PHE A 86 16.97 -18.19 2.12
N GLN A 87 15.75 -18.75 2.07
CA GLN A 87 15.14 -19.27 0.85
C GLN A 87 14.83 -18.16 -0.19
N ALA A 88 14.44 -16.98 0.26
CA ALA A 88 14.24 -15.83 -0.60
C ALA A 88 15.57 -15.36 -1.22
N HIS A 89 16.60 -15.21 -0.41
CA HIS A 89 17.94 -14.80 -0.86
C HIS A 89 18.57 -15.79 -1.84
N GLU A 90 18.44 -17.10 -1.61
CA GLU A 90 18.88 -18.14 -2.55
C GLU A 90 18.22 -18.01 -3.93
N ARG A 91 17.04 -17.42 -4.00
CA ARG A 91 16.32 -17.13 -5.24
C ARG A 91 16.61 -15.74 -5.82
N GLY A 92 17.46 -14.95 -5.16
CA GLY A 92 17.75 -13.57 -5.51
C GLY A 92 16.60 -12.60 -5.20
N ILE A 93 15.75 -12.96 -4.25
CA ILE A 93 14.63 -12.15 -3.78
C ILE A 93 14.98 -11.54 -2.42
N LYS A 94 14.87 -10.22 -2.31
CA LYS A 94 15.08 -9.43 -1.10
C LYS A 94 13.80 -9.33 -0.28
N VAL A 95 13.93 -9.08 1.03
CA VAL A 95 12.77 -9.02 1.94
C VAL A 95 12.74 -7.70 2.70
N LEU A 96 11.65 -6.95 2.55
CA LEU A 96 11.33 -5.77 3.36
C LEU A 96 10.37 -6.15 4.49
N MET A 97 10.70 -5.70 5.68
CA MET A 97 9.83 -5.81 6.86
C MET A 97 8.95 -4.57 6.97
N ASP A 98 7.71 -4.75 7.42
CA ASP A 98 6.84 -3.64 7.81
C ASP A 98 7.26 -3.11 9.20
N LEU A 99 7.57 -1.82 9.29
CA LEU A 99 8.02 -1.13 10.48
C LEU A 99 6.89 -0.27 11.03
N VAL A 100 6.24 -0.73 12.09
CA VAL A 100 5.12 -0.04 12.75
C VAL A 100 5.64 0.62 14.02
N VAL A 101 5.91 1.93 13.99
CA VAL A 101 6.56 2.64 15.09
C VAL A 101 5.88 3.97 15.46
N ASN A 102 4.74 4.28 14.86
CA ASN A 102 3.89 5.37 15.34
C ASN A 102 3.17 5.00 16.63
N HIS A 103 2.79 3.73 16.79
CA HIS A 103 2.04 3.18 17.91
C HIS A 103 2.47 1.74 18.19
N THR A 104 2.03 1.19 19.31
CA THR A 104 2.13 -0.24 19.64
C THR A 104 0.75 -0.80 19.97
N SER A 105 0.65 -2.12 20.21
CA SER A 105 -0.50 -2.67 20.91
C SER A 105 -0.60 -2.13 22.35
N ASP A 106 -1.81 -2.02 22.87
CA ASP A 106 -2.05 -1.79 24.32
C ASP A 106 -1.61 -2.98 25.18
N GLU A 107 -1.29 -4.12 24.56
CA GLU A 107 -0.71 -5.31 25.21
C GLU A 107 0.83 -5.32 25.14
N HIS A 108 1.47 -4.32 24.52
CA HIS A 108 2.92 -4.19 24.52
C HIS A 108 3.44 -3.93 25.94
N GLN A 109 4.56 -4.56 26.34
CA GLN A 109 5.10 -4.43 27.68
C GLN A 109 5.35 -2.98 28.09
N TRP A 110 5.76 -2.11 27.17
CA TRP A 110 5.95 -0.69 27.44
C TRP A 110 4.65 0.00 27.85
N PHE A 111 3.52 -0.32 27.18
CA PHE A 111 2.23 0.27 27.52
C PHE A 111 1.68 -0.29 28.83
N LEU A 112 1.80 -1.60 29.06
CA LEU A 112 1.42 -2.23 30.32
C LEU A 112 2.16 -1.64 31.53
N GLU A 113 3.43 -1.29 31.36
CA GLU A 113 4.18 -0.56 32.39
C GLU A 113 3.73 0.91 32.47
N SER A 114 3.59 1.60 31.35
CA SER A 114 3.22 3.01 31.26
C SER A 114 1.91 3.33 32.00
N LYS A 115 0.92 2.46 31.91
CA LYS A 115 -0.40 2.67 32.56
C LYS A 115 -0.44 2.35 34.03
N LYS A 116 0.58 1.71 34.66
CA LYS A 116 0.57 1.34 36.07
C LYS A 116 0.55 2.54 37.01
N SER A 117 1.28 3.61 36.67
CA SER A 117 1.31 4.85 37.46
C SER A 117 1.86 6.02 36.69
N LYS A 118 1.57 7.25 37.13
CA LYS A 118 2.08 8.49 36.55
C LYS A 118 3.60 8.64 36.68
N ASP A 119 4.22 7.97 37.64
CA ASP A 119 5.66 8.03 37.95
C ASP A 119 6.44 6.84 37.39
N ASN A 120 5.78 5.96 36.58
CA ASN A 120 6.45 4.80 36.00
C ASN A 120 7.50 5.24 34.98
N PRO A 121 8.70 4.61 34.92
CA PRO A 121 9.74 4.94 33.92
C PRO A 121 9.31 4.87 32.47
N TYR A 122 8.27 4.10 32.14
CA TYR A 122 7.69 3.99 30.80
C TYR A 122 6.53 4.96 30.57
N ARG A 123 6.15 5.79 31.58
CA ARG A 123 4.99 6.69 31.42
C ARG A 123 5.08 7.54 30.16
N ASP A 124 6.22 8.18 29.94
CA ASP A 124 6.46 9.08 28.82
C ASP A 124 6.85 8.36 27.51
N TYR A 125 6.73 7.02 27.46
CA TYR A 125 6.85 6.28 26.18
C TYR A 125 5.63 6.50 25.31
N TYR A 126 4.49 6.88 25.91
CA TYR A 126 3.23 7.15 25.24
C TYR A 126 2.74 8.56 25.54
N ILE A 127 1.80 9.03 24.74
CA ILE A 127 1.25 10.39 24.86
C ILE A 127 0.07 10.36 25.80
N TRP A 128 0.28 10.87 27.03
CA TRP A 128 -0.73 10.98 28.09
C TRP A 128 -1.07 12.43 28.35
N LYS A 129 -2.37 12.76 28.49
CA LYS A 129 -2.84 14.10 28.83
C LYS A 129 -3.88 14.06 29.94
N ASN A 130 -3.90 15.11 30.75
CA ASN A 130 -4.96 15.30 31.73
C ASN A 130 -6.29 15.65 31.05
N PRO A 131 -7.43 15.28 31.69
CA PRO A 131 -8.72 15.78 31.24
C PRO A 131 -8.76 17.31 31.15
N VAL A 132 -9.39 17.86 30.12
CA VAL A 132 -9.68 19.30 30.00
C VAL A 132 -11.16 19.53 30.29
N ASN A 133 -11.48 20.23 31.39
CA ASN A 133 -12.86 20.42 31.87
C ASN A 133 -13.64 19.11 32.05
N GLY A 134 -12.96 18.04 32.44
CA GLY A 134 -13.54 16.71 32.65
C GLY A 134 -13.86 15.92 31.37
N LYS A 135 -13.35 16.37 30.23
CA LYS A 135 -13.48 15.74 28.91
C LYS A 135 -12.12 15.42 28.30
N GLU A 136 -12.14 14.91 27.08
CA GLU A 136 -10.95 14.66 26.27
C GLU A 136 -10.05 15.90 26.16
N PRO A 137 -8.74 15.74 25.98
CA PRO A 137 -7.79 16.84 25.85
C PRO A 137 -8.08 17.80 24.68
N ASN A 138 -8.60 17.26 23.58
CA ASN A 138 -9.10 17.99 22.41
C ASN A 138 -10.16 17.15 21.69
N ASN A 139 -10.64 17.61 20.54
CA ASN A 139 -11.75 17.02 19.81
C ASN A 139 -11.33 16.07 18.66
N TRP A 140 -10.07 15.60 18.61
CA TRP A 140 -9.59 14.79 17.49
C TRP A 140 -10.34 13.48 17.35
N GLY A 141 -10.68 13.14 16.09
CA GLY A 141 -11.19 11.82 15.72
C GLY A 141 -10.04 10.85 15.37
N GLY A 142 -10.28 9.55 15.56
CA GLY A 142 -9.37 8.51 15.11
C GLY A 142 -9.54 8.18 13.63
N VAL A 143 -8.51 7.58 13.02
CA VAL A 143 -8.53 7.14 11.61
C VAL A 143 -9.63 6.10 11.35
N PHE A 144 -9.93 5.26 12.34
CA PHE A 144 -10.99 4.24 12.25
C PHE A 144 -12.34 4.71 12.80
N GLY A 145 -12.52 6.03 13.03
CA GLY A 145 -13.71 6.60 13.67
C GLY A 145 -13.55 6.71 15.19
N GLY A 146 -14.52 7.36 15.84
CA GLY A 146 -14.48 7.60 17.27
C GLY A 146 -13.51 8.71 17.70
N SER A 147 -13.40 8.91 19.04
CA SER A 147 -12.41 9.82 19.63
C SER A 147 -10.99 9.25 19.46
N ALA A 148 -10.00 10.11 19.25
CA ALA A 148 -8.58 9.75 19.29
C ALA A 148 -8.02 9.62 20.72
N TRP A 149 -8.85 9.75 21.74
CA TRP A 149 -8.47 9.72 23.14
C TRP A 149 -9.26 8.68 23.92
N GLU A 150 -8.57 7.80 24.66
CA GLU A 150 -9.20 6.84 25.57
C GLU A 150 -8.83 7.14 27.02
N TYR A 151 -9.84 7.11 27.91
CA TYR A 151 -9.68 7.42 29.33
C TYR A 151 -9.22 6.21 30.14
N ASP A 152 -8.11 6.37 30.84
CA ASP A 152 -7.64 5.37 31.80
C ASP A 152 -8.14 5.68 33.22
N ASN A 153 -8.99 4.80 33.74
CA ASN A 153 -9.60 4.96 35.06
C ASN A 153 -8.60 4.87 36.23
N GLU A 154 -7.48 4.16 36.03
CA GLU A 154 -6.50 3.96 37.09
C GLU A 154 -5.67 5.22 37.33
N THR A 155 -5.18 5.83 36.26
CA THR A 155 -4.36 7.04 36.34
C THR A 155 -5.16 8.32 36.15
N GLN A 156 -6.45 8.24 35.81
CA GLN A 156 -7.33 9.38 35.54
C GLN A 156 -6.77 10.35 34.50
N MET A 157 -6.20 9.79 33.43
CA MET A 157 -5.68 10.53 32.30
C MET A 157 -6.16 9.89 31.01
N TYR A 158 -6.05 10.61 29.90
CA TYR A 158 -6.28 10.10 28.55
C TYR A 158 -4.96 9.73 27.88
N TYR A 159 -4.94 8.65 27.10
CA TYR A 159 -3.86 8.40 26.16
C TYR A 159 -4.34 8.63 24.73
N LEU A 160 -3.41 9.07 23.86
CA LEU A 160 -3.65 9.26 22.45
C LEU A 160 -3.60 7.92 21.70
N HIS A 161 -4.55 7.72 20.81
CA HIS A 161 -4.55 6.64 19.81
C HIS A 161 -5.14 7.16 18.49
N LEU A 162 -4.33 7.42 17.49
CA LEU A 162 -4.82 7.90 16.20
C LEU A 162 -5.57 6.82 15.40
N PHE A 163 -5.36 5.55 15.74
CA PHE A 163 -6.03 4.37 15.16
C PHE A 163 -6.99 3.73 16.17
N SER A 164 -6.94 2.40 16.35
CA SER A 164 -7.74 1.73 17.37
C SER A 164 -7.33 2.18 18.78
N LYS A 165 -8.28 2.20 19.72
CA LYS A 165 -7.97 2.39 21.14
C LYS A 165 -6.99 1.36 21.71
N LYS A 166 -6.80 0.23 21.00
CA LYS A 166 -5.78 -0.77 21.30
C LYS A 166 -4.42 -0.48 20.64
N GLN A 167 -4.26 0.69 20.01
CA GLN A 167 -3.03 1.13 19.35
C GLN A 167 -2.55 2.48 19.93
N PRO A 168 -2.11 2.54 21.20
CA PRO A 168 -1.63 3.78 21.81
C PRO A 168 -0.41 4.35 21.09
N ASP A 169 -0.43 5.66 20.83
CA ASP A 169 0.62 6.38 20.12
C ASP A 169 1.88 6.54 20.94
N LEU A 170 3.03 6.20 20.37
CA LEU A 170 4.35 6.39 20.97
C LEU A 170 4.74 7.87 21.01
N ASN A 171 5.43 8.25 22.08
CA ASN A 171 5.95 9.59 22.27
C ASN A 171 7.37 9.72 21.69
N TRP A 172 7.50 10.09 20.42
CA TRP A 172 8.78 10.27 19.75
C TRP A 172 9.61 11.46 20.26
N GLU A 173 9.04 12.37 21.07
CA GLU A 173 9.80 13.38 21.78
C GLU A 173 10.73 12.74 22.82
N ASN A 174 10.41 11.56 23.31
CA ASN A 174 11.21 10.80 24.26
C ASN A 174 12.38 10.09 23.55
N GLU A 175 13.60 10.51 23.83
CA GLU A 175 14.83 9.91 23.27
C GLU A 175 14.93 8.40 23.53
N LYS A 176 14.45 7.91 24.69
CA LYS A 176 14.48 6.48 25.01
C LYS A 176 13.62 5.67 24.04
N VAL A 177 12.44 6.19 23.65
CA VAL A 177 11.59 5.55 22.65
C VAL A 177 12.34 5.43 21.33
N ARG A 178 12.99 6.50 20.88
CA ARG A 178 13.76 6.49 19.63
C ARG A 178 14.90 5.46 19.68
N GLN A 179 15.64 5.38 20.79
CA GLN A 179 16.73 4.39 20.95
C GLN A 179 16.21 2.95 20.91
N GLU A 180 15.10 2.65 21.60
CA GLU A 180 14.47 1.33 21.56
C GLU A 180 14.06 0.95 20.13
N VAL A 181 13.49 1.89 19.39
CA VAL A 181 13.15 1.69 17.97
C VAL A 181 14.41 1.42 17.13
N TYR A 182 15.47 2.21 17.29
CA TYR A 182 16.71 2.01 16.54
C TYR A 182 17.41 0.68 16.88
N ASP A 183 17.38 0.26 18.13
CA ASP A 183 17.94 -1.04 18.55
C ASP A 183 17.12 -2.22 18.02
N MET A 184 15.81 -2.06 17.90
CA MET A 184 14.94 -3.03 17.25
C MET A 184 15.22 -3.09 15.74
N MET A 185 15.35 -1.96 15.06
CA MET A 185 15.67 -1.92 13.64
C MET A 185 17.02 -2.58 13.34
N LYS A 186 18.07 -2.29 14.14
CA LYS A 186 19.38 -2.95 14.02
C LYS A 186 19.28 -4.46 14.19
N PHE A 187 18.50 -4.92 15.18
CA PHE A 187 18.27 -6.35 15.40
C PHE A 187 17.76 -7.06 14.14
N TRP A 188 16.81 -6.45 13.41
CA TRP A 188 16.27 -7.03 12.19
C TRP A 188 17.23 -6.90 11.00
N CYS A 189 17.94 -5.77 10.88
CA CYS A 189 18.99 -5.61 9.87
C CYS A 189 20.11 -6.65 10.05
N ASP A 190 20.53 -6.90 11.29
CA ASP A 190 21.55 -7.90 11.63
C ASP A 190 21.08 -9.35 11.36
N LYS A 191 19.76 -9.60 11.34
CA LYS A 191 19.17 -10.85 10.87
C LYS A 191 19.15 -11.00 9.35
N GLY A 192 19.42 -9.94 8.62
CA GLY A 192 19.59 -9.98 7.17
C GLY A 192 18.36 -9.54 6.36
N ILE A 193 17.43 -8.79 6.94
CA ILE A 193 16.39 -8.14 6.13
C ILE A 193 17.02 -7.10 5.19
N ASP A 194 16.37 -6.82 4.07
CA ASP A 194 16.87 -5.91 3.04
C ASP A 194 16.22 -4.52 3.11
N GLY A 195 15.45 -4.23 4.14
CA GLY A 195 14.89 -2.91 4.36
C GLY A 195 13.54 -2.88 5.05
N PHE A 196 12.94 -1.70 5.03
CA PHE A 196 11.69 -1.42 5.72
C PHE A 196 10.67 -0.70 4.82
N ARG A 197 9.42 -1.15 4.89
CA ARG A 197 8.26 -0.31 4.64
C ARG A 197 7.84 0.28 5.98
N MET A 198 7.71 1.58 6.06
CA MET A 198 7.49 2.29 7.32
C MET A 198 6.05 2.77 7.41
N ASP A 199 5.30 2.12 8.29
CA ASP A 199 3.88 2.37 8.52
C ASP A 199 3.65 3.77 9.08
N VAL A 200 2.75 4.51 8.47
CA VAL A 200 2.34 5.90 8.81
C VAL A 200 3.47 6.78 9.37
N ILE A 201 4.65 6.65 8.80
CA ILE A 201 5.88 7.27 9.32
C ILE A 201 5.79 8.80 9.36
N SER A 202 4.92 9.41 8.57
CA SER A 202 4.65 10.85 8.60
C SER A 202 3.96 11.32 9.88
N MET A 203 3.42 10.39 10.69
CA MET A 203 2.64 10.69 11.89
C MET A 203 3.44 10.59 13.20
N ILE A 204 4.72 10.23 13.19
CA ILE A 204 5.52 10.04 14.42
C ILE A 204 5.76 11.33 15.22
N SER A 205 5.66 12.50 14.58
CA SER A 205 5.80 13.81 15.24
C SER A 205 4.45 14.51 15.34
N LYS A 206 4.07 14.94 16.53
CA LYS A 206 2.81 15.65 16.80
C LYS A 206 3.10 17.08 17.30
N ASP A 207 2.19 18.02 17.00
CA ASP A 207 2.20 19.33 17.64
C ASP A 207 1.93 19.15 19.15
N GLN A 208 2.89 19.55 19.98
CA GLN A 208 2.82 19.35 21.42
C GLN A 208 1.79 20.23 22.14
N ALA A 209 1.22 21.22 21.46
CA ALA A 209 0.11 22.01 21.98
C ALA A 209 -1.24 21.25 21.93
N PHE A 210 -1.37 20.25 21.06
CA PHE A 210 -2.57 19.44 20.88
C PHE A 210 -3.85 20.30 20.76
N PRO A 211 -3.91 21.28 19.83
CA PRO A 211 -5.07 22.14 19.69
C PRO A 211 -6.27 21.36 19.13
N ASP A 212 -7.47 21.92 19.27
CA ASP A 212 -8.66 21.38 18.62
C ASP A 212 -8.51 21.40 17.10
N GLY A 213 -9.00 20.33 16.44
CA GLY A 213 -9.10 20.22 15.00
C GLY A 213 -10.40 20.82 14.44
N GLU A 214 -10.39 21.21 13.17
CA GLU A 214 -11.60 21.63 12.47
C GLU A 214 -12.53 20.43 12.23
N VAL A 215 -13.81 20.57 12.57
CA VAL A 215 -14.84 19.57 12.23
C VAL A 215 -15.37 19.87 10.83
N LYS A 216 -14.88 19.13 9.83
CA LYS A 216 -15.28 19.28 8.42
C LYS A 216 -16.48 18.42 8.06
N SER A 217 -16.46 17.18 8.53
CA SER A 217 -17.53 16.20 8.37
C SER A 217 -17.48 15.22 9.54
N GLY A 218 -18.61 14.56 9.84
CA GLY A 218 -18.67 13.63 10.97
C GLY A 218 -18.78 14.31 12.34
N LEU A 219 -18.27 13.64 13.38
CA LEU A 219 -18.49 14.02 14.79
C LEU A 219 -17.24 14.64 15.44
N TYR A 220 -16.07 14.50 14.85
CA TYR A 220 -14.78 14.82 15.46
C TYR A 220 -13.98 15.82 14.63
N GLY A 221 -12.96 16.43 15.24
CA GLY A 221 -12.02 17.34 14.60
C GLY A 221 -10.90 16.61 13.86
N ASP A 222 -10.42 17.22 12.80
CA ASP A 222 -9.32 16.73 11.97
C ASP A 222 -7.98 16.89 12.71
N PHE A 223 -7.30 15.79 12.99
CA PHE A 223 -5.96 15.77 13.59
C PHE A 223 -4.83 16.00 12.56
N GLY A 224 -5.13 15.84 11.28
CA GLY A 224 -4.14 15.85 10.20
C GLY A 224 -3.16 17.01 10.25
N PRO A 225 -3.62 18.29 10.34
CA PRO A 225 -2.72 19.45 10.41
C PRO A 225 -1.73 19.46 11.58
N TYR A 226 -1.96 18.64 12.60
CA TYR A 226 -1.19 18.63 13.85
C TYR A 226 -0.39 17.34 14.09
N SER A 227 -0.65 16.30 13.30
CA SER A 227 -0.02 14.99 13.50
C SER A 227 0.55 14.39 12.21
N VAL A 228 0.20 14.92 11.04
CA VAL A 228 0.76 14.49 9.75
C VAL A 228 1.83 15.49 9.34
N HIS A 229 3.03 15.02 9.00
CA HIS A 229 4.20 15.87 8.72
C HIS A 229 4.50 16.85 9.88
N GLY A 230 4.38 16.37 11.12
CA GLY A 230 4.56 17.18 12.32
C GLY A 230 5.94 17.85 12.42
N PRO A 231 6.09 18.82 13.34
CA PRO A 231 7.20 19.80 13.30
C PRO A 231 8.60 19.20 13.39
N ARG A 232 8.76 18.00 13.94
CA ARG A 232 10.07 17.35 14.11
C ARG A 232 10.24 16.04 13.31
N VAL A 233 9.31 15.71 12.39
CA VAL A 233 9.36 14.44 11.66
C VAL A 233 10.68 14.26 10.90
N HIS A 234 11.14 15.28 10.20
CA HIS A 234 12.40 15.24 9.45
C HIS A 234 13.62 15.12 10.37
N GLU A 235 13.61 15.78 11.54
CA GLU A 235 14.66 15.62 12.54
C GLU A 235 14.77 14.16 13.02
N PHE A 236 13.64 13.53 13.32
CA PHE A 236 13.58 12.13 13.76
C PHE A 236 14.02 11.16 12.67
N LEU A 237 13.63 11.40 11.41
CA LEU A 237 14.05 10.56 10.29
C LEU A 237 15.52 10.71 9.95
N GLN A 238 16.09 11.91 10.02
CA GLN A 238 17.52 12.14 9.86
C GLN A 238 18.32 11.49 10.99
N GLU A 239 17.80 11.52 12.22
CA GLU A 239 18.39 10.77 13.35
C GLU A 239 18.33 9.26 13.08
N MET A 240 17.17 8.71 12.66
CA MET A 240 17.01 7.31 12.29
C MET A 240 17.98 6.90 11.17
N ASN A 241 18.12 7.72 10.15
CA ASN A 241 19.05 7.47 9.04
C ASN A 241 20.50 7.41 9.56
N ARG A 242 20.94 8.37 10.35
CA ARG A 242 22.27 8.43 10.93
C ARG A 242 22.55 7.25 11.86
N GLU A 243 21.55 6.85 12.68
CA GLU A 243 21.70 5.79 13.68
C GLU A 243 21.55 4.38 13.11
N VAL A 244 20.78 4.21 12.02
CA VAL A 244 20.48 2.89 11.45
C VAL A 244 20.65 2.86 9.93
N LEU A 245 19.82 3.59 9.17
CA LEU A 245 19.61 3.31 7.75
C LEU A 245 20.88 3.45 6.91
N SER A 246 21.72 4.48 7.20
CA SER A 246 22.99 4.71 6.48
C SER A 246 24.07 3.65 6.78
N LYS A 247 23.85 2.77 7.75
CA LYS A 247 24.83 1.72 8.15
C LYS A 247 24.63 0.40 7.42
N TYR A 248 23.53 0.26 6.68
CA TYR A 248 23.15 -0.95 5.96
C TYR A 248 22.82 -0.62 4.49
N ASP A 249 23.05 -1.56 3.58
CA ASP A 249 22.59 -1.45 2.17
C ASP A 249 21.15 -1.93 2.04
N ILE A 250 20.22 -1.11 2.49
CA ILE A 250 18.80 -1.44 2.59
C ILE A 250 17.93 -0.47 1.81
N MET A 251 16.73 -0.91 1.47
CA MET A 251 15.66 -0.11 0.86
C MET A 251 14.68 0.38 1.92
N THR A 252 14.26 1.65 1.81
CA THR A 252 13.23 2.22 2.68
C THR A 252 12.13 2.90 1.88
N VAL A 253 10.89 2.62 2.25
CA VAL A 253 9.72 3.31 1.72
C VAL A 253 8.81 3.73 2.87
N GLY A 254 8.50 5.02 2.95
CA GLY A 254 7.63 5.58 3.99
C GLY A 254 6.18 5.69 3.52
N GLU A 255 5.24 5.29 4.36
CA GLU A 255 3.84 5.63 4.16
C GLU A 255 3.58 7.06 4.64
N THR A 256 3.14 7.93 3.71
CA THR A 256 3.00 9.37 3.96
C THR A 256 1.69 9.90 3.39
N SER A 257 0.58 9.65 4.09
CA SER A 257 -0.73 10.21 3.73
C SER A 257 -0.68 11.74 3.67
N GLY A 258 -1.37 12.33 2.69
CA GLY A 258 -1.42 13.79 2.52
C GLY A 258 -0.09 14.44 2.12
N VAL A 259 0.93 13.70 1.71
CA VAL A 259 2.24 14.23 1.34
C VAL A 259 2.15 15.11 0.09
N THR A 260 2.72 16.31 0.16
CA THR A 260 2.94 17.16 -1.02
C THR A 260 4.24 16.80 -1.74
N ILE A 261 4.42 17.34 -2.95
CA ILE A 261 5.67 17.17 -3.69
C ILE A 261 6.88 17.75 -2.93
N GLU A 262 6.69 18.88 -2.28
CA GLU A 262 7.73 19.53 -1.47
C GLU A 262 8.11 18.69 -0.25
N GLU A 263 7.11 18.12 0.44
CA GLU A 263 7.36 17.20 1.55
C GLU A 263 8.02 15.90 1.06
N ALA A 264 7.56 15.32 -0.06
CA ALA A 264 8.17 14.13 -0.64
C ALA A 264 9.66 14.32 -0.97
N GLN A 265 10.05 15.52 -1.43
CA GLN A 265 11.46 15.85 -1.66
C GLN A 265 12.27 15.94 -0.36
N LYS A 266 11.67 16.36 0.75
CA LYS A 266 12.34 16.34 2.05
C LYS A 266 12.56 14.91 2.54
N TYR A 267 11.52 14.04 2.45
CA TYR A 267 11.63 12.64 2.84
C TYR A 267 12.59 11.82 1.98
N ALA A 268 12.56 12.02 0.66
CA ALA A 268 13.14 11.08 -0.31
C ALA A 268 14.00 11.75 -1.40
N GLY A 269 14.40 13.02 -1.23
CA GLY A 269 15.39 13.66 -2.10
C GLY A 269 16.75 12.98 -2.00
N GLU A 270 17.56 13.02 -3.07
CA GLU A 270 18.86 12.32 -3.11
C GLU A 270 19.79 12.72 -1.95
N ASP A 271 19.68 13.94 -1.44
CA ASP A 271 20.49 14.50 -0.35
C ASP A 271 19.71 14.69 0.96
N SER A 272 18.48 14.16 1.07
CA SER A 272 17.63 14.34 2.26
C SER A 272 18.24 13.71 3.52
N GLY A 273 18.95 12.59 3.36
CA GLY A 273 19.46 11.81 4.47
C GLY A 273 18.35 11.19 5.31
N GLU A 274 17.20 10.85 4.68
CA GLU A 274 16.04 10.23 5.32
C GLU A 274 15.73 8.88 4.65
N LEU A 275 14.74 8.82 3.75
CA LEU A 275 14.23 7.61 3.12
C LEU A 275 14.65 7.51 1.65
N ASN A 276 14.47 6.35 1.03
CA ASN A 276 14.71 6.18 -0.42
C ASN A 276 13.51 6.64 -1.26
N MET A 277 12.28 6.42 -0.78
CA MET A 277 11.04 6.81 -1.44
C MET A 277 9.89 6.88 -0.44
N VAL A 278 8.76 7.44 -0.87
CA VAL A 278 7.53 7.50 -0.09
C VAL A 278 6.35 7.03 -0.92
N PHE A 279 5.36 6.43 -0.26
CA PHE A 279 4.03 6.23 -0.83
C PHE A 279 3.22 7.52 -0.68
N GLN A 280 2.79 8.07 -1.80
CA GLN A 280 1.77 9.10 -1.87
C GLN A 280 0.40 8.46 -2.12
N PHE A 281 -0.66 9.05 -1.60
CA PHE A 281 -2.02 8.50 -1.68
C PHE A 281 -2.97 9.36 -2.51
N GLU A 282 -2.52 10.48 -3.03
CA GLU A 282 -3.36 11.45 -3.75
C GLU A 282 -4.17 10.79 -4.89
N HIS A 283 -3.56 9.85 -5.65
CA HIS A 283 -4.27 9.15 -6.74
C HIS A 283 -5.35 8.17 -6.25
N VAL A 284 -5.31 7.74 -5.00
CA VAL A 284 -6.32 6.87 -4.38
C VAL A 284 -7.29 7.63 -3.48
N GLU A 285 -6.94 8.81 -2.99
CA GLU A 285 -7.78 9.67 -2.15
C GLU A 285 -8.58 10.66 -3.00
N ASP A 286 -7.93 11.44 -3.84
CA ASP A 286 -8.55 12.49 -4.67
C ASP A 286 -9.36 11.95 -5.85
N ALA A 287 -9.18 10.68 -6.20
CA ALA A 287 -9.97 10.07 -7.27
C ALA A 287 -11.49 9.93 -6.95
N SER A 288 -11.93 10.35 -5.78
CA SER A 288 -13.34 10.42 -5.38
C SER A 288 -13.67 11.77 -4.71
N PRO A 289 -13.59 12.89 -5.43
CA PRO A 289 -13.59 14.24 -4.86
C PRO A 289 -14.94 14.69 -4.23
N HIS A 290 -16.00 13.90 -4.38
CA HIS A 290 -17.34 14.23 -3.88
C HIS A 290 -17.75 13.43 -2.65
N ALA A 291 -16.83 12.66 -2.04
CA ALA A 291 -17.13 11.91 -0.85
C ALA A 291 -17.24 12.82 0.38
N GLU A 292 -18.43 12.87 1.00
CA GLU A 292 -18.70 13.69 2.19
C GLU A 292 -18.02 13.11 3.44
N PHE A 293 -17.91 11.79 3.51
CA PHE A 293 -17.33 11.06 4.65
C PHE A 293 -16.11 10.24 4.23
N GLY A 294 -15.01 10.92 3.90
CA GLY A 294 -13.76 10.29 3.50
C GLY A 294 -13.92 9.39 2.26
N LYS A 295 -13.49 8.13 2.34
CA LYS A 295 -13.57 7.17 1.22
C LYS A 295 -14.95 6.54 1.01
N TRP A 296 -15.91 6.78 1.92
CA TRP A 296 -17.21 6.10 1.93
C TRP A 296 -18.17 6.70 0.91
N THR A 297 -18.04 6.30 -0.32
CA THR A 297 -18.86 6.72 -1.46
C THR A 297 -19.03 5.58 -2.47
N THR A 298 -20.13 5.62 -3.22
CA THR A 298 -20.38 4.73 -4.36
C THR A 298 -19.88 5.30 -5.68
N ASP A 299 -19.32 6.52 -5.68
CA ASP A 299 -18.81 7.15 -6.89
C ASP A 299 -17.64 6.36 -7.48
N ARG A 300 -17.58 6.28 -8.79
CA ARG A 300 -16.38 5.81 -9.47
C ARG A 300 -15.27 6.86 -9.32
N TYR A 301 -14.02 6.41 -9.48
CA TYR A 301 -12.91 7.36 -9.52
C TYR A 301 -13.03 8.31 -10.73
N ASP A 302 -12.54 9.53 -10.57
CA ASP A 302 -12.39 10.50 -11.65
C ASP A 302 -11.09 10.21 -12.42
N PHE A 303 -11.20 9.73 -13.65
CA PHE A 303 -10.04 9.43 -14.48
C PHE A 303 -9.17 10.66 -14.76
N LYS A 304 -9.77 11.85 -14.94
CA LYS A 304 -8.98 13.08 -15.17
C LYS A 304 -8.17 13.47 -13.95
N ALA A 305 -8.78 13.40 -12.76
CA ALA A 305 -8.09 13.64 -11.49
C ALA A 305 -6.95 12.63 -11.30
N PHE A 306 -7.23 11.33 -11.46
CA PHE A 306 -6.23 10.28 -11.42
C PHE A 306 -5.05 10.55 -12.38
N LYS A 307 -5.35 10.78 -13.66
CA LYS A 307 -4.32 11.05 -14.68
C LYS A 307 -3.49 12.29 -14.35
N LYS A 308 -4.15 13.38 -13.93
CA LYS A 308 -3.49 14.63 -13.52
C LYS A 308 -2.53 14.40 -12.36
N THR A 309 -2.95 13.65 -11.35
CA THR A 309 -2.11 13.29 -10.20
C THR A 309 -0.91 12.47 -10.62
N MET A 310 -1.11 11.41 -11.40
CA MET A 310 0.00 10.58 -11.88
C MET A 310 1.01 11.38 -12.71
N ILE A 311 0.55 12.27 -13.60
CA ILE A 311 1.42 13.15 -14.38
C ILE A 311 2.19 14.11 -13.46
N LYS A 312 1.51 14.77 -12.52
CA LYS A 312 2.14 15.70 -11.57
C LYS A 312 3.30 15.03 -10.83
N TRP A 313 3.06 13.84 -10.25
CA TRP A 313 4.09 13.13 -9.49
C TRP A 313 5.26 12.66 -10.37
N GLN A 314 5.00 12.30 -11.63
CA GLN A 314 6.09 11.97 -12.57
C GLN A 314 6.94 13.19 -12.92
N GLU A 315 6.33 14.32 -13.26
CA GLU A 315 7.04 15.52 -13.71
C GLU A 315 7.76 16.24 -12.57
N GLU A 316 7.09 16.41 -11.43
CA GLU A 316 7.61 17.26 -10.36
C GLU A 316 8.65 16.56 -9.48
N LEU A 317 8.67 15.22 -9.41
CA LEU A 317 9.75 14.48 -8.76
C LEU A 317 10.91 14.15 -9.68
N GLN A 318 10.75 14.25 -11.01
CA GLN A 318 11.80 13.90 -11.96
C GLN A 318 13.12 14.65 -11.66
N GLY A 319 14.20 13.90 -11.40
CA GLY A 319 15.50 14.44 -11.05
C GLY A 319 15.64 14.97 -9.62
N LYS A 320 14.62 14.91 -8.78
CA LYS A 320 14.61 15.43 -7.40
C LYS A 320 14.43 14.34 -6.35
N ALA A 321 13.50 13.43 -6.58
CA ALA A 321 13.23 12.29 -5.71
C ALA A 321 12.73 11.09 -6.53
N TRP A 322 12.56 9.94 -5.89
CA TRP A 322 12.16 8.71 -6.58
C TRP A 322 10.72 8.33 -6.24
N ASN A 323 9.91 8.01 -7.27
CA ASN A 323 8.54 7.56 -7.09
C ASN A 323 8.45 6.11 -6.63
N SER A 324 7.51 5.81 -5.76
CA SER A 324 6.88 4.50 -5.62
C SER A 324 5.61 4.45 -6.50
N LEU A 325 5.42 3.34 -7.21
CA LEU A 325 4.31 3.19 -8.16
C LEU A 325 3.41 2.06 -7.70
N PHE A 326 2.14 2.34 -7.38
CA PHE A 326 1.16 1.34 -6.97
C PHE A 326 -0.25 1.74 -7.38
N LEU A 327 -1.13 0.77 -7.55
CA LEU A 327 -2.57 0.96 -7.75
C LEU A 327 -3.41 0.35 -6.63
N GLY A 328 -2.84 -0.56 -5.87
CA GLY A 328 -3.50 -1.23 -4.76
C GLY A 328 -2.50 -1.68 -3.70
N ASN A 329 -3.02 -1.94 -2.52
CA ASN A 329 -2.34 -2.54 -1.37
C ASN A 329 -3.38 -3.19 -0.47
N HIS A 330 -2.99 -3.62 0.73
CA HIS A 330 -3.88 -4.25 1.72
C HIS A 330 -4.93 -3.30 2.34
N ASP A 331 -4.84 -1.98 2.09
CA ASP A 331 -5.75 -0.94 2.60
C ASP A 331 -6.63 -0.31 1.51
N GLN A 332 -6.48 -0.76 0.26
CA GLN A 332 -7.24 -0.26 -0.87
C GLN A 332 -8.09 -1.37 -1.51
N PRO A 333 -9.25 -1.07 -2.09
CA PRO A 333 -9.98 -2.04 -2.91
C PRO A 333 -9.10 -2.57 -4.06
N ARG A 334 -9.47 -3.72 -4.63
CA ARG A 334 -8.75 -4.31 -5.76
C ARG A 334 -8.64 -3.32 -6.93
N SER A 335 -7.43 -3.16 -7.46
CA SER A 335 -7.11 -2.16 -8.49
C SER A 335 -7.97 -2.27 -9.76
N VAL A 336 -8.23 -3.49 -10.24
CA VAL A 336 -9.06 -3.71 -11.43
C VAL A 336 -10.54 -3.34 -11.20
N SER A 337 -11.06 -3.55 -9.99
CA SER A 337 -12.43 -3.15 -9.62
C SER A 337 -12.57 -1.65 -9.43
N ARG A 338 -11.50 -0.98 -8.98
CA ARG A 338 -11.51 0.45 -8.71
C ARG A 338 -11.19 1.29 -9.95
N PHE A 339 -10.06 1.03 -10.61
CA PHE A 339 -9.51 1.82 -11.70
C PHE A 339 -9.75 1.21 -13.08
N GLY A 340 -9.95 -0.10 -13.15
CA GLY A 340 -10.26 -0.84 -14.36
C GLY A 340 -11.75 -1.10 -14.54
N ASN A 341 -12.05 -2.28 -15.03
CA ASN A 341 -13.40 -2.77 -15.20
C ASN A 341 -13.40 -4.27 -14.93
N ASP A 342 -14.00 -4.69 -13.82
CA ASP A 342 -14.04 -6.08 -13.37
C ASP A 342 -15.19 -6.89 -13.97
N ASN A 343 -15.97 -6.30 -14.90
CA ASN A 343 -16.87 -7.06 -15.72
C ASN A 343 -16.08 -8.15 -16.48
N PRO A 344 -16.54 -9.40 -16.50
CA PRO A 344 -15.84 -10.51 -17.16
C PRO A 344 -15.41 -10.21 -18.61
N ALA A 345 -16.18 -9.40 -19.36
CA ALA A 345 -15.85 -9.01 -20.72
C ALA A 345 -14.62 -8.09 -20.84
N TYR A 346 -14.26 -7.37 -19.79
CA TYR A 346 -13.21 -6.34 -19.80
C TYR A 346 -12.12 -6.54 -18.73
N ARG A 347 -12.36 -7.37 -17.72
CA ARG A 347 -11.47 -7.55 -16.57
C ARG A 347 -10.01 -7.79 -16.98
N GLU A 348 -9.80 -8.77 -17.85
CA GLU A 348 -8.46 -9.14 -18.28
C GLU A 348 -7.78 -8.03 -19.07
N THR A 349 -8.50 -7.45 -20.04
CA THR A 349 -7.96 -6.37 -20.87
C THR A 349 -7.65 -5.12 -20.06
N SER A 350 -8.55 -4.76 -19.10
CA SER A 350 -8.34 -3.58 -18.25
C SER A 350 -7.24 -3.80 -17.22
N ALA A 351 -7.10 -4.99 -16.65
CA ALA A 351 -5.99 -5.31 -15.74
C ALA A 351 -4.63 -5.17 -16.45
N LYS A 352 -4.50 -5.71 -17.66
CA LYS A 352 -3.29 -5.58 -18.48
C LYS A 352 -3.02 -4.13 -18.88
N MET A 353 -4.06 -3.34 -19.16
CA MET A 353 -3.94 -1.90 -19.46
C MET A 353 -3.41 -1.14 -18.25
N LEU A 354 -3.98 -1.35 -17.05
CA LEU A 354 -3.51 -0.74 -15.80
C LEU A 354 -2.03 -1.07 -15.54
N ALA A 355 -1.66 -2.36 -15.64
CA ALA A 355 -0.29 -2.80 -15.49
C ALA A 355 0.66 -2.12 -16.49
N THR A 356 0.26 -2.00 -17.77
CA THR A 356 1.06 -1.31 -18.79
C THR A 356 1.28 0.15 -18.42
N CYS A 357 0.20 0.84 -18.04
CA CYS A 357 0.29 2.25 -17.67
C CYS A 357 1.27 2.47 -16.50
N LEU A 358 1.18 1.64 -15.46
CA LEU A 358 2.00 1.83 -14.25
C LEU A 358 3.46 1.42 -14.46
N HIS A 359 3.70 0.22 -15.03
CA HIS A 359 5.04 -0.37 -15.11
C HIS A 359 5.99 0.38 -16.06
N MET A 360 5.47 1.17 -16.99
CA MET A 360 6.28 1.97 -17.92
C MET A 360 6.62 3.37 -17.38
N MET A 361 6.09 3.78 -16.21
CA MET A 361 6.44 5.03 -15.53
C MET A 361 7.80 4.97 -14.84
N GLN A 362 8.37 6.14 -14.51
CA GLN A 362 9.57 6.25 -13.68
C GLN A 362 9.22 6.07 -12.20
N GLY A 363 9.84 5.12 -11.55
CA GLY A 363 9.63 4.79 -10.14
C GLY A 363 9.77 3.29 -9.89
N THR A 364 9.70 2.85 -8.66
CA THR A 364 9.71 1.44 -8.28
C THR A 364 8.27 0.93 -8.21
N PRO A 365 7.87 -0.06 -9.04
CA PRO A 365 6.51 -0.61 -8.99
C PRO A 365 6.33 -1.57 -7.82
N TYR A 366 5.16 -1.48 -7.20
CA TYR A 366 4.66 -2.34 -6.13
C TYR A 366 3.44 -3.09 -6.64
N VAL A 367 3.51 -4.41 -6.67
CA VAL A 367 2.43 -5.32 -7.08
C VAL A 367 1.83 -5.91 -5.82
N TYR A 368 0.55 -5.70 -5.58
CA TYR A 368 -0.14 -6.32 -4.45
C TYR A 368 -0.58 -7.74 -4.81
N GLN A 369 -0.46 -8.69 -3.86
CA GLN A 369 -0.86 -10.10 -4.08
C GLN A 369 -2.23 -10.23 -4.75
N GLY A 370 -2.30 -10.98 -5.85
CA GLY A 370 -3.50 -11.20 -6.66
C GLY A 370 -3.74 -10.14 -7.74
N GLU A 371 -2.96 -9.04 -7.77
CA GLU A 371 -3.05 -8.05 -8.84
C GLU A 371 -2.59 -8.66 -10.18
N GLU A 372 -1.55 -9.50 -10.14
CA GLU A 372 -1.04 -10.26 -11.28
C GLU A 372 -2.02 -11.30 -11.82
N LEU A 373 -3.09 -11.59 -11.09
CA LEU A 373 -4.19 -12.47 -11.52
C LEU A 373 -5.44 -11.67 -11.95
N GLY A 374 -5.45 -10.37 -11.71
CA GLY A 374 -6.63 -9.54 -11.86
C GLY A 374 -7.75 -9.92 -10.90
N MET A 375 -7.41 -10.24 -9.64
CA MET A 375 -8.39 -10.49 -8.58
C MET A 375 -9.25 -9.24 -8.37
N THR A 376 -10.55 -9.45 -8.15
CA THR A 376 -11.55 -8.39 -8.01
C THR A 376 -11.99 -8.21 -6.57
N ASN A 377 -12.76 -7.15 -6.29
CA ASN A 377 -13.49 -7.01 -5.04
C ASN A 377 -14.38 -8.25 -4.79
N ALA A 378 -14.57 -8.58 -3.51
CA ALA A 378 -15.43 -9.69 -3.09
C ALA A 378 -16.91 -9.28 -2.98
N TYR A 379 -17.16 -7.97 -2.84
CA TYR A 379 -18.52 -7.40 -2.75
C TYR A 379 -19.40 -8.04 -1.67
N PHE A 380 -18.86 -8.24 -0.47
CA PHE A 380 -19.62 -8.79 0.66
C PHE A 380 -20.86 -7.93 0.95
N ASN A 381 -22.03 -8.57 0.97
CA ASN A 381 -23.31 -7.88 1.09
C ASN A 381 -23.94 -7.97 2.49
N LYS A 382 -23.17 -8.46 3.48
CA LYS A 382 -23.58 -8.55 4.87
C LYS A 382 -22.47 -8.03 5.76
N LEU A 383 -22.83 -7.27 6.80
CA LEU A 383 -21.88 -6.69 7.74
C LEU A 383 -21.05 -7.75 8.48
N GLU A 384 -21.66 -8.90 8.82
CA GLU A 384 -21.01 -10.02 9.51
C GLU A 384 -19.86 -10.68 8.72
N ASP A 385 -19.81 -10.47 7.41
CA ASP A 385 -18.75 -10.99 6.54
C ASP A 385 -17.46 -10.16 6.60
N TYR A 386 -17.58 -8.90 7.03
CA TYR A 386 -16.45 -8.01 7.21
C TYR A 386 -15.69 -8.32 8.50
N LYS A 387 -14.36 -8.22 8.46
CA LYS A 387 -13.43 -8.43 9.58
C LYS A 387 -12.62 -7.18 9.90
N ASP A 388 -12.64 -6.22 9.01
CA ASP A 388 -11.90 -4.99 9.11
C ASP A 388 -12.52 -4.03 10.12
N ILE A 389 -11.73 -3.63 11.13
CA ILE A 389 -12.14 -2.73 12.21
C ILE A 389 -12.63 -1.38 11.67
N GLU A 390 -11.97 -0.81 10.66
CA GLU A 390 -12.36 0.46 10.05
C GLU A 390 -13.77 0.37 9.45
N SER A 391 -14.02 -0.67 8.68
CA SER A 391 -15.31 -0.90 8.03
C SER A 391 -16.45 -1.04 9.03
N ILE A 392 -16.24 -1.78 10.11
CA ILE A 392 -17.25 -2.04 11.15
C ILE A 392 -17.51 -0.78 11.98
N GLN A 393 -16.47 -0.07 12.37
CA GLN A 393 -16.61 1.14 13.18
C GLN A 393 -17.28 2.27 12.41
N TYR A 394 -16.86 2.56 11.17
CA TYR A 394 -17.53 3.58 10.36
C TYR A 394 -18.96 3.24 10.01
N TYR A 395 -19.27 1.96 9.73
CA TYR A 395 -20.65 1.54 9.56
C TYR A 395 -21.48 1.91 10.79
N THR A 396 -21.03 1.53 11.98
CA THR A 396 -21.73 1.81 13.23
C THR A 396 -21.84 3.31 13.51
N GLU A 397 -20.73 4.04 13.44
CA GLU A 397 -20.69 5.47 13.75
C GLU A 397 -21.62 6.28 12.84
N LEU A 398 -21.52 6.10 11.53
CA LEU A 398 -22.26 6.92 10.57
C LEU A 398 -23.75 6.56 10.54
N THR A 399 -24.11 5.29 10.75
CA THR A 399 -25.52 4.88 10.76
C THR A 399 -26.20 5.22 12.09
N ASP A 400 -25.54 5.00 13.24
CA ASP A 400 -26.09 5.34 14.56
C ASP A 400 -26.27 6.85 14.77
N ALA A 401 -25.37 7.65 14.18
CA ALA A 401 -25.48 9.10 14.19
C ALA A 401 -26.52 9.62 13.17
N GLY A 402 -27.10 8.77 12.32
CA GLY A 402 -28.03 9.17 11.27
C GLY A 402 -27.40 10.03 10.16
N LEU A 403 -26.07 9.95 10.01
CA LEU A 403 -25.31 10.66 8.98
C LEU A 403 -25.33 9.92 7.64
N MET A 404 -25.53 8.61 7.67
CA MET A 404 -25.59 7.77 6.47
C MET A 404 -26.65 6.66 6.63
N GLU A 405 -27.42 6.41 5.58
CA GLU A 405 -28.39 5.33 5.56
C GLU A 405 -27.69 3.96 5.53
N PRO A 406 -28.12 2.96 6.33
CA PRO A 406 -27.48 1.65 6.40
C PRO A 406 -27.28 0.96 5.04
N ASP A 407 -28.29 1.00 4.17
CA ASP A 407 -28.22 0.39 2.82
C ASP A 407 -27.21 1.10 1.92
N TYR A 408 -27.02 2.41 2.08
CA TYR A 408 -26.02 3.16 1.33
C TYR A 408 -24.61 2.86 1.87
N MET A 409 -24.44 2.83 3.20
CA MET A 409 -23.16 2.48 3.81
C MET A 409 -22.73 1.05 3.43
N MET A 410 -23.65 0.08 3.39
CA MET A 410 -23.34 -1.26 2.87
C MET A 410 -22.83 -1.24 1.43
N LYS A 411 -23.41 -0.42 0.55
CA LYS A 411 -22.88 -0.25 -0.82
C LYS A 411 -21.49 0.35 -0.83
N CYS A 412 -21.22 1.31 0.06
CA CYS A 412 -19.87 1.86 0.22
C CYS A 412 -18.88 0.79 0.69
N LEU A 413 -19.25 -0.05 1.68
CA LEU A 413 -18.40 -1.16 2.13
C LEU A 413 -18.09 -2.15 1.01
N MET A 414 -19.09 -2.55 0.22
CA MET A 414 -18.90 -3.44 -0.94
C MET A 414 -17.82 -2.91 -1.90
N LEU A 415 -17.73 -1.60 -2.07
CA LEU A 415 -16.82 -0.97 -3.02
C LEU A 415 -15.49 -0.54 -2.41
N ARG A 416 -15.47 -0.14 -1.12
CA ARG A 416 -14.37 0.61 -0.51
C ARG A 416 -13.69 -0.07 0.67
N SER A 417 -14.31 -1.11 1.27
CA SER A 417 -13.69 -1.81 2.41
C SER A 417 -12.34 -2.41 2.05
N ARG A 418 -11.41 -2.33 2.99
CA ARG A 418 -10.09 -2.97 2.95
C ARG A 418 -10.20 -4.49 2.79
N ASP A 419 -11.26 -5.12 3.31
CA ASP A 419 -11.49 -6.57 3.21
C ASP A 419 -11.60 -7.08 1.77
N ASN A 420 -11.94 -6.23 0.80
CA ASN A 420 -11.88 -6.58 -0.62
C ASN A 420 -10.46 -6.99 -1.07
N ALA A 421 -9.44 -6.36 -0.52
CA ALA A 421 -8.05 -6.71 -0.80
C ALA A 421 -7.53 -7.86 0.10
N ARG A 422 -8.21 -8.13 1.22
CA ARG A 422 -7.76 -9.09 2.25
C ARG A 422 -8.35 -10.49 2.08
N THR A 423 -9.17 -10.72 1.05
CA THR A 423 -9.61 -12.07 0.69
C THR A 423 -8.40 -12.96 0.35
N PRO A 424 -8.48 -14.26 0.70
CA PRO A 424 -7.40 -15.20 0.40
C PRO A 424 -6.96 -15.20 -1.05
N MET A 425 -5.65 -15.39 -1.26
CA MET A 425 -5.06 -15.57 -2.58
C MET A 425 -5.71 -16.78 -3.27
N GLN A 426 -5.99 -16.64 -4.57
CA GLN A 426 -6.68 -17.64 -5.36
C GLN A 426 -5.65 -18.48 -6.13
N TRP A 427 -5.17 -19.57 -5.50
CA TRP A 427 -4.16 -20.44 -6.09
C TRP A 427 -4.75 -21.39 -7.13
N ASP A 428 -5.99 -21.89 -6.88
CA ASP A 428 -6.69 -22.78 -7.81
C ASP A 428 -8.20 -22.56 -7.79
N GLY A 429 -8.94 -23.32 -8.62
CA GLY A 429 -10.40 -23.23 -8.72
C GLY A 429 -11.19 -24.08 -7.72
N SER A 430 -10.54 -24.62 -6.68
CA SER A 430 -11.22 -25.37 -5.62
C SER A 430 -12.08 -24.47 -4.73
N GLU A 431 -12.93 -25.06 -3.89
CA GLU A 431 -13.86 -24.35 -3.00
C GLU A 431 -13.13 -23.39 -2.05
N LYS A 432 -11.92 -23.76 -1.61
CA LYS A 432 -11.06 -22.95 -0.75
C LYS A 432 -9.90 -22.29 -1.50
N ALA A 433 -10.03 -22.20 -2.82
CA ALA A 433 -9.09 -21.52 -3.72
C ALA A 433 -7.64 -22.04 -3.63
N GLY A 434 -7.40 -23.25 -3.13
CA GLY A 434 -6.05 -23.77 -2.84
C GLY A 434 -5.31 -23.00 -1.75
N PHE A 435 -6.01 -22.13 -1.00
CA PHE A 435 -5.43 -21.33 0.05
C PHE A 435 -5.22 -22.12 1.35
N THR A 436 -6.21 -22.93 1.75
CA THR A 436 -6.23 -23.69 3.02
C THR A 436 -6.99 -24.99 2.91
N ASP A 437 -6.63 -25.97 3.73
CA ASP A 437 -7.44 -27.17 4.00
C ASP A 437 -8.44 -26.95 5.15
N GLY A 438 -8.23 -25.91 5.98
CA GLY A 438 -9.08 -25.52 7.12
C GLY A 438 -10.22 -24.59 6.75
N GLU A 439 -10.80 -23.90 7.75
CA GLU A 439 -11.79 -22.84 7.54
C GLU A 439 -11.07 -21.50 7.41
N PRO A 440 -11.20 -20.78 6.28
CA PRO A 440 -10.48 -19.53 6.09
C PRO A 440 -10.95 -18.44 7.04
N TRP A 441 -10.05 -17.64 7.57
CA TRP A 441 -10.32 -16.56 8.54
C TRP A 441 -11.27 -15.47 8.02
N ILE A 442 -11.33 -15.31 6.70
CA ILE A 442 -12.27 -14.46 5.97
C ILE A 442 -12.77 -15.21 4.74
N LYS A 443 -13.97 -14.91 4.28
CA LYS A 443 -14.57 -15.56 3.11
C LYS A 443 -13.69 -15.45 1.87
N ILE A 444 -13.59 -16.55 1.15
CA ILE A 444 -12.97 -16.61 -0.17
C ILE A 444 -13.87 -15.92 -1.19
N ASN A 445 -13.29 -15.18 -2.13
CA ASN A 445 -14.02 -14.64 -3.25
C ASN A 445 -14.53 -15.78 -4.14
N PRO A 446 -15.84 -15.90 -4.37
CA PRO A 446 -16.42 -17.06 -5.08
C PRO A 446 -15.99 -17.16 -6.55
N ASN A 447 -15.37 -16.11 -7.12
CA ASN A 447 -14.85 -16.12 -8.49
C ASN A 447 -13.49 -16.83 -8.62
N CYS A 448 -12.98 -17.46 -7.58
CA CYS A 448 -11.75 -18.26 -7.63
C CYS A 448 -11.80 -19.39 -8.67
N LYS A 449 -13.00 -19.84 -9.04
CA LYS A 449 -13.19 -20.84 -10.10
C LYS A 449 -12.71 -20.37 -11.46
N GLU A 450 -12.85 -19.07 -11.74
CA GLU A 450 -12.48 -18.44 -13.01
C GLU A 450 -11.16 -17.64 -12.90
N ILE A 451 -10.86 -17.12 -11.71
CA ILE A 451 -9.70 -16.25 -11.47
C ILE A 451 -8.80 -16.95 -10.46
N ASN A 452 -7.75 -17.60 -10.94
CA ASN A 452 -6.79 -18.27 -10.06
C ASN A 452 -5.42 -18.47 -10.74
N ALA A 453 -4.39 -18.67 -9.92
CA ALA A 453 -3.02 -18.82 -10.38
C ALA A 453 -2.84 -20.04 -11.29
N ALA A 454 -3.40 -21.21 -10.93
CA ALA A 454 -3.22 -22.44 -11.69
C ALA A 454 -3.68 -22.29 -13.14
N SER A 455 -4.89 -21.73 -13.36
CA SER A 455 -5.41 -21.52 -14.71
C SER A 455 -4.59 -20.51 -15.52
N GLN A 456 -3.99 -19.51 -14.88
CA GLN A 456 -3.23 -18.46 -15.55
C GLN A 456 -1.78 -18.87 -15.86
N LEU A 457 -1.19 -19.76 -15.08
CA LEU A 457 0.13 -20.35 -15.37
C LEU A 457 0.08 -21.20 -16.64
N ASP A 458 -1.05 -21.84 -16.92
CA ASP A 458 -1.24 -22.66 -18.13
C ASP A 458 -1.58 -21.83 -19.39
N ASP A 459 -1.98 -20.56 -19.23
CA ASP A 459 -2.37 -19.68 -20.34
C ASP A 459 -1.29 -18.63 -20.65
N PRO A 460 -0.55 -18.75 -21.77
CA PRO A 460 0.52 -17.82 -22.14
C PRO A 460 0.06 -16.38 -22.40
N ASP A 461 -1.25 -16.18 -22.59
CA ASP A 461 -1.86 -14.87 -22.81
C ASP A 461 -2.54 -14.32 -21.54
N SER A 462 -2.41 -15.01 -20.38
CA SER A 462 -2.97 -14.58 -19.10
C SER A 462 -2.45 -13.24 -18.59
N ILE A 463 -3.08 -12.72 -17.54
CA ILE A 463 -2.62 -11.52 -16.84
C ILE A 463 -1.27 -11.80 -16.17
N PHE A 464 -1.07 -12.99 -15.56
CA PHE A 464 0.20 -13.41 -14.95
C PHE A 464 1.37 -13.30 -15.93
N HIS A 465 1.26 -13.91 -17.11
CA HIS A 465 2.31 -13.86 -18.12
C HIS A 465 2.48 -12.47 -18.73
N TYR A 466 1.45 -11.65 -18.69
CA TYR A 466 1.56 -10.26 -19.11
C TYR A 466 2.39 -9.44 -18.10
N TYR A 467 2.16 -9.59 -16.78
CA TYR A 467 3.01 -9.01 -15.74
C TYR A 467 4.44 -9.50 -15.85
N GLN A 468 4.65 -10.80 -16.05
CA GLN A 468 5.98 -11.38 -16.26
C GLN A 468 6.73 -10.69 -17.42
N LYS A 469 6.04 -10.45 -18.54
CA LYS A 469 6.61 -9.72 -19.70
C LYS A 469 6.96 -8.27 -19.36
N LEU A 470 6.08 -7.56 -18.64
CA LEU A 470 6.34 -6.16 -18.21
C LEU A 470 7.56 -6.08 -17.27
N ILE A 471 7.64 -7.01 -16.32
CA ILE A 471 8.76 -7.11 -15.37
C ILE A 471 10.07 -7.40 -16.10
N ALA A 472 10.05 -8.33 -17.06
CA ALA A 472 11.23 -8.65 -17.88
C ALA A 472 11.69 -7.43 -18.70
N LEU A 473 10.76 -6.71 -19.34
CA LEU A 473 11.08 -5.49 -20.10
C LEU A 473 11.74 -4.42 -19.20
N ARG A 474 11.27 -4.25 -17.98
CA ARG A 474 11.86 -3.30 -17.03
C ARG A 474 13.31 -3.68 -16.64
N LYS A 475 13.60 -4.97 -16.51
CA LYS A 475 14.95 -5.47 -16.24
C LYS A 475 15.90 -5.35 -17.45
N GLU A 476 15.35 -5.41 -18.67
CA GLU A 476 16.12 -5.37 -19.91
C GLU A 476 16.39 -3.94 -20.42
N LYS A 477 15.53 -2.99 -20.06
CA LYS A 477 15.49 -1.65 -20.67
C LYS A 477 15.64 -0.53 -19.65
N ASP A 478 16.84 0.03 -19.56
CA ASP A 478 17.15 1.15 -18.67
C ASP A 478 16.20 2.36 -18.88
N ILE A 479 15.71 2.57 -20.10
CA ILE A 479 14.78 3.66 -20.40
C ILE A 479 13.47 3.57 -19.60
N ILE A 480 12.99 2.38 -19.26
CA ILE A 480 11.79 2.20 -18.43
C ILE A 480 12.06 2.69 -16.99
N VAL A 481 13.28 2.44 -16.50
CA VAL A 481 13.68 2.84 -15.14
C VAL A 481 14.08 4.31 -15.10
N TYR A 482 15.03 4.72 -15.93
CA TYR A 482 15.75 5.99 -15.81
C TYR A 482 15.34 7.06 -16.84
N GLY A 483 14.57 6.70 -17.87
CA GLY A 483 14.15 7.66 -18.90
C GLY A 483 13.34 8.82 -18.32
N GLU A 484 13.46 9.98 -18.92
CA GLU A 484 12.64 11.15 -18.63
C GLU A 484 11.20 10.91 -19.08
N PHE A 485 10.24 11.37 -18.29
CA PHE A 485 8.81 11.22 -18.55
C PHE A 485 8.27 12.50 -19.21
N GLU A 486 7.47 12.34 -20.27
CA GLU A 486 6.75 13.44 -20.91
C GLU A 486 5.32 12.98 -21.27
N PRO A 487 4.27 13.60 -20.70
CA PRO A 487 2.89 13.20 -20.95
C PRO A 487 2.40 13.72 -22.31
N LEU A 488 1.56 12.91 -22.94
CA LEU A 488 0.79 13.25 -24.13
C LEU A 488 -0.70 13.28 -23.78
N CYS A 489 -1.51 13.95 -24.60
CA CYS A 489 -2.97 13.95 -24.46
C CYS A 489 -3.47 14.31 -23.04
N ARG A 490 -2.89 15.33 -22.40
CA ARG A 490 -3.17 15.70 -21.00
C ARG A 490 -4.66 15.89 -20.72
N GLU A 491 -5.39 16.53 -21.61
CA GLU A 491 -6.79 16.88 -21.46
C GLU A 491 -7.76 15.82 -22.01
N ASP A 492 -7.26 14.72 -22.56
CA ASP A 492 -8.09 13.66 -23.11
C ASP A 492 -8.83 12.89 -21.99
N ASP A 493 -10.10 12.60 -22.21
CA ASP A 493 -11.01 12.01 -21.22
C ASP A 493 -10.94 10.47 -21.15
N GLN A 494 -10.20 9.83 -22.08
CA GLN A 494 -10.16 8.38 -22.24
C GLN A 494 -8.74 7.85 -22.31
N ILE A 495 -7.80 8.63 -22.86
CA ILE A 495 -6.45 8.18 -23.16
C ILE A 495 -5.46 8.72 -22.11
N PHE A 496 -4.67 7.80 -21.55
CA PHE A 496 -3.44 8.12 -20.85
C PHE A 496 -2.26 7.69 -21.73
N ALA A 497 -1.55 8.67 -22.28
CA ALA A 497 -0.37 8.43 -23.10
C ALA A 497 0.80 9.27 -22.62
N TYR A 498 2.01 8.72 -22.75
CA TYR A 498 3.24 9.41 -22.39
C TYR A 498 4.44 8.80 -23.10
N THR A 499 5.50 9.58 -23.20
CA THR A 499 6.79 9.12 -23.71
C THR A 499 7.81 9.00 -22.57
N ARG A 500 8.82 8.17 -22.84
CA ARG A 500 10.06 8.11 -22.04
C ARG A 500 11.24 8.36 -22.98
N LYS A 501 12.26 9.04 -22.44
CA LYS A 501 13.47 9.38 -23.20
C LYS A 501 14.70 9.08 -22.37
N LEU A 502 15.63 8.33 -22.95
CA LEU A 502 16.96 8.10 -22.36
C LEU A 502 17.98 8.11 -23.50
N ASP A 503 18.87 9.08 -23.51
CA ASP A 503 19.82 9.30 -24.60
C ASP A 503 19.12 9.30 -25.98
N GLU A 504 19.48 8.38 -26.87
CA GLU A 504 18.85 8.21 -28.19
C GLU A 504 17.60 7.32 -28.17
N GLU A 505 17.36 6.60 -27.09
CA GLU A 505 16.20 5.71 -26.95
C GLU A 505 14.92 6.50 -26.69
N ARG A 506 13.80 6.01 -27.26
CA ARG A 506 12.45 6.58 -27.10
C ARG A 506 11.47 5.45 -26.84
N LEU A 507 10.55 5.68 -25.92
CA LEU A 507 9.45 4.77 -25.62
C LEU A 507 8.15 5.56 -25.60
N LEU A 508 7.10 5.01 -26.21
CA LEU A 508 5.73 5.56 -26.16
C LEU A 508 4.82 4.52 -25.53
N THR A 509 4.12 4.91 -24.48
CA THR A 509 3.05 4.14 -23.84
C THR A 509 1.71 4.79 -24.14
N VAL A 510 0.73 3.99 -24.56
CA VAL A 510 -0.63 4.45 -24.86
C VAL A 510 -1.63 3.50 -24.20
N CYS A 511 -2.58 4.04 -23.43
CA CYS A 511 -3.59 3.30 -22.67
C CYS A 511 -4.96 3.96 -22.82
N ASN A 512 -5.95 3.23 -23.29
CA ASN A 512 -7.34 3.65 -23.27
C ASN A 512 -7.99 3.20 -21.96
N PHE A 513 -8.40 4.14 -21.10
CA PHE A 513 -9.03 3.87 -19.80
C PHE A 513 -10.57 3.79 -19.88
N SER A 514 -11.11 3.66 -21.07
CA SER A 514 -12.55 3.67 -21.31
C SER A 514 -13.05 2.34 -21.88
N GLU A 515 -14.30 1.99 -21.55
CA GLU A 515 -15.03 0.91 -22.23
C GLU A 515 -15.50 1.28 -23.64
N GLN A 516 -15.15 2.48 -24.11
CA GLN A 516 -15.43 2.94 -25.45
C GLN A 516 -14.15 3.01 -26.28
N SER A 517 -14.31 2.93 -27.61
CA SER A 517 -13.19 3.15 -28.51
C SER A 517 -12.77 4.62 -28.51
N ALA A 518 -11.48 4.87 -28.61
CA ALA A 518 -10.89 6.21 -28.63
C ALA A 518 -9.96 6.39 -29.85
N GLU A 519 -9.93 7.58 -30.44
CA GLU A 519 -9.02 7.89 -31.54
C GLU A 519 -7.68 8.40 -31.00
N PHE A 520 -6.58 7.87 -31.48
CA PHE A 520 -5.23 8.30 -31.14
C PHE A 520 -4.39 8.49 -32.40
N GLU A 521 -3.66 9.60 -32.49
CA GLU A 521 -2.70 9.84 -33.55
C GLU A 521 -1.30 9.44 -33.06
N VAL A 522 -0.74 8.41 -33.68
CA VAL A 522 0.61 7.94 -33.35
C VAL A 522 1.60 9.02 -33.81
N PRO A 523 2.45 9.56 -32.91
CA PRO A 523 3.45 10.54 -33.28
C PRO A 523 4.36 10.00 -34.41
N VAL A 524 4.62 10.81 -35.41
CA VAL A 524 5.38 10.41 -36.62
C VAL A 524 6.73 9.78 -36.28
N GLU A 525 7.36 10.23 -35.23
CA GLU A 525 8.64 9.68 -34.76
C GLU A 525 8.56 8.22 -34.30
N PHE A 526 7.36 7.73 -33.93
CA PHE A 526 7.12 6.34 -33.51
C PHE A 526 6.56 5.47 -34.66
N GLU A 527 6.30 6.03 -35.84
CA GLU A 527 5.90 5.22 -36.97
C GLU A 527 7.02 4.25 -37.38
N GLY A 528 6.68 2.97 -37.46
CA GLY A 528 7.66 1.92 -37.75
C GLY A 528 8.51 1.47 -36.55
N SER A 529 8.26 1.99 -35.36
CA SER A 529 8.89 1.54 -34.13
C SER A 529 8.48 0.10 -33.78
N ARG A 530 9.34 -0.59 -33.00
CA ARG A 530 9.05 -1.93 -32.49
C ARG A 530 7.98 -1.86 -31.41
N CYS A 531 6.93 -2.66 -31.52
CA CYS A 531 6.02 -2.89 -30.39
C CYS A 531 6.69 -3.85 -29.39
N LEU A 532 6.88 -3.39 -28.16
CA LEU A 532 7.44 -4.21 -27.07
C LEU A 532 6.39 -5.12 -26.46
N ILE A 533 5.20 -4.56 -26.21
CA ILE A 533 4.08 -5.26 -25.61
C ILE A 533 2.75 -4.60 -26.03
N THR A 534 1.72 -5.41 -26.16
CA THR A 534 0.33 -4.98 -26.37
C THR A 534 -0.61 -5.97 -25.67
N ASN A 535 -1.70 -5.49 -25.11
CA ASN A 535 -2.70 -6.35 -24.46
C ASN A 535 -3.77 -6.89 -25.44
N LEU A 536 -3.75 -6.43 -26.68
CA LEU A 536 -4.61 -6.90 -27.77
C LEU A 536 -3.79 -7.16 -29.03
N ASP A 537 -4.36 -7.90 -29.99
CA ASP A 537 -3.67 -8.23 -31.24
C ASP A 537 -3.69 -7.06 -32.25
N ARG A 538 -2.90 -5.99 -31.96
CA ARG A 538 -2.69 -4.87 -32.88
C ARG A 538 -1.37 -5.05 -33.65
N LYS A 539 -1.43 -4.89 -34.98
CA LYS A 539 -0.24 -5.03 -35.86
C LYS A 539 0.22 -3.71 -36.47
N VAL A 540 -0.63 -2.69 -36.52
CA VAL A 540 -0.34 -1.42 -37.19
C VAL A 540 -0.38 -0.26 -36.20
N PHE A 541 0.73 0.44 -36.09
CA PHE A 541 0.95 1.60 -35.24
C PHE A 541 1.42 2.77 -36.07
N LYS A 542 0.51 3.36 -36.86
CA LYS A 542 0.83 4.43 -37.80
C LYS A 542 -0.35 5.36 -38.06
N GLY A 543 -0.09 6.67 -38.07
CA GLY A 543 -1.11 7.69 -38.32
C GLY A 543 -2.22 7.64 -37.27
N LYS A 544 -3.42 7.99 -37.72
CA LYS A 544 -4.62 7.96 -36.87
C LYS A 544 -5.14 6.54 -36.71
N ILE A 545 -5.20 6.05 -35.47
CA ILE A 545 -5.69 4.72 -35.11
C ILE A 545 -6.90 4.82 -34.18
N VAL A 546 -7.74 3.79 -34.19
CA VAL A 546 -8.84 3.64 -33.21
C VAL A 546 -8.43 2.61 -32.18
N LEU A 547 -8.30 3.01 -30.95
CA LEU A 547 -8.07 2.14 -29.79
C LEU A 547 -9.37 1.43 -29.42
N LYS A 548 -9.31 0.14 -29.14
CA LYS A 548 -10.43 -0.61 -28.57
C LYS A 548 -10.60 -0.30 -27.07
N PRO A 549 -11.74 -0.70 -26.45
CA PRO A 549 -11.89 -0.61 -25.00
C PRO A 549 -10.71 -1.22 -24.25
N TYR A 550 -10.14 -0.45 -23.31
CA TYR A 550 -9.01 -0.85 -22.46
C TYR A 550 -7.76 -1.31 -23.23
N GLU A 551 -7.61 -0.92 -24.48
CA GLU A 551 -6.41 -1.25 -25.28
C GLU A 551 -5.19 -0.50 -24.75
N ALA A 552 -4.06 -1.21 -24.66
CA ALA A 552 -2.78 -0.64 -24.30
C ALA A 552 -1.64 -1.24 -25.12
N PHE A 553 -0.64 -0.41 -25.43
CA PHE A 553 0.58 -0.85 -26.10
C PHE A 553 1.78 0.03 -25.76
N VAL A 554 2.96 -0.51 -26.00
CA VAL A 554 4.25 0.18 -25.81
C VAL A 554 5.08 0.06 -27.07
N LEU A 555 5.46 1.21 -27.63
CA LEU A 555 6.38 1.29 -28.78
C LEU A 555 7.77 1.73 -28.31
N TYR A 556 8.80 1.20 -28.98
CA TYR A 556 10.19 1.47 -28.66
C TYR A 556 11.02 1.70 -29.91
N LYS A 557 11.92 2.69 -29.82
CA LYS A 557 12.80 3.10 -30.92
C LYS A 557 14.20 3.33 -30.41
#